data_cfd98656032ced6a5e15d2b656b8421a
#
_entry.id   cfd98656032ced6a5e15d2b656b8421a
#
_cell.length_a   1.000
_cell.length_b   1.000
_cell.length_c   1.000
_cell.angle_alpha   90.00
_cell.angle_beta   90.00
_cell.angle_gamma   90.00
#
_symmetry.space_group_name_H-M   'P 1'
#
loop_
_entity.id
_entity.type
_entity.pdbx_description
1 polymer ?
#
loop_
_entity_poly.entity_id
_entity_poly.type
_entity_poly.pdbx_seq_one_letter_code
_entity_poly.pdbx_strand_id
1 'polypeptide(L)'
;KNTNQSIHPHFSYAQAVEMMHSGLIDVQSHTYDMHQSAQFEQRHPVRENILPLATESNRQYQQDLYADSQAYQKEYRKHTGKTLYVLAYPKGAYTPYTEQIVHKLGYAITFTTNSKKVNRVVQKDPTSLYALGRLSVSEAVTKEELLKYLQQKF
;
A
#
# COMPACT_ATOMS: atom_id res chain seq x y z
N LYS A 1 -9.50 -15.85 -4.83
CA LYS A 1 -8.34 -15.94 -3.92
C LYS A 1 -8.71 -16.87 -2.77
N ASN A 2 -7.85 -17.83 -2.46
CA ASN A 2 -8.06 -18.75 -1.34
C ASN A 2 -7.62 -18.06 -0.04
N THR A 3 -8.53 -17.29 0.55
CA THR A 3 -8.30 -16.57 1.83
C THR A 3 -8.16 -17.51 3.03
N ASN A 4 -8.45 -18.82 2.86
CA ASN A 4 -8.40 -19.81 3.93
C ASN A 4 -6.97 -20.23 4.32
N GLN A 5 -5.94 -19.75 3.63
CA GLN A 5 -4.53 -20.10 3.90
C GLN A 5 -3.76 -19.03 4.65
N SER A 6 -4.38 -17.89 4.97
CA SER A 6 -3.72 -16.85 5.77
C SER A 6 -3.65 -17.28 7.23
N ILE A 7 -2.46 -17.23 7.80
CA ILE A 7 -2.24 -17.41 9.25
C ILE A 7 -2.75 -16.22 10.07
N HIS A 8 -3.09 -15.10 9.43
CA HIS A 8 -3.67 -13.92 10.05
C HIS A 8 -5.11 -13.75 9.61
N PRO A 9 -6.04 -13.50 10.54
CA PRO A 9 -7.42 -13.23 10.18
C PRO A 9 -7.52 -11.94 9.35
N HIS A 10 -8.32 -11.98 8.29
CA HIS A 10 -8.64 -10.81 7.47
C HIS A 10 -10.05 -10.31 7.81
N PHE A 11 -10.23 -9.02 7.82
CA PHE A 11 -11.57 -8.44 7.92
C PHE A 11 -12.30 -8.50 6.56
N SER A 12 -13.61 -8.64 6.61
CA SER A 12 -14.48 -8.59 5.43
C SER A 12 -14.71 -7.14 4.97
N TYR A 13 -15.23 -6.96 3.75
CA TYR A 13 -15.64 -5.63 3.28
C TYR A 13 -16.72 -5.01 4.17
N ALA A 14 -17.65 -5.80 4.73
CA ALA A 14 -18.66 -5.30 5.67
C ALA A 14 -18.00 -4.72 6.93
N GLN A 15 -17.04 -5.43 7.51
CA GLN A 15 -16.27 -4.94 8.64
C GLN A 15 -15.42 -3.70 8.28
N ALA A 16 -14.84 -3.67 7.07
CA ALA A 16 -14.13 -2.49 6.58
C ALA A 16 -15.05 -1.26 6.55
N VAL A 17 -16.25 -1.41 6.00
CA VAL A 17 -17.25 -0.33 5.95
C VAL A 17 -17.66 0.13 7.35
N GLU A 18 -17.91 -0.79 8.27
CA GLU A 18 -18.20 -0.49 9.67
C GLU A 18 -17.08 0.31 10.32
N MET A 19 -15.82 -0.14 10.18
CA MET A 19 -14.65 0.59 10.70
C MET A 19 -14.54 2.00 10.08
N MET A 20 -14.79 2.15 8.80
CA MET A 20 -14.73 3.44 8.11
C MET A 20 -15.86 4.39 8.55
N HIS A 21 -17.03 3.87 8.91
CA HIS A 21 -18.14 4.66 9.44
C HIS A 21 -17.83 5.24 10.84
N SER A 22 -16.93 4.64 11.60
CA SER A 22 -16.49 5.21 12.89
C SER A 22 -15.78 6.56 12.73
N GLY A 23 -15.30 6.90 11.53
CA GLY A 23 -14.46 8.07 11.27
C GLY A 23 -13.01 7.96 11.76
N LEU A 24 -12.64 6.84 12.38
CA LEU A 24 -11.30 6.61 12.94
C LEU A 24 -10.39 5.81 12.00
N ILE A 25 -10.97 5.08 11.04
CA ILE A 25 -10.24 4.18 10.13
C ILE A 25 -10.52 4.60 8.69
N ASP A 26 -9.45 4.69 7.90
CA ASP A 26 -9.52 4.82 6.45
C ASP A 26 -8.80 3.63 5.80
N VAL A 27 -9.55 2.78 5.09
CA VAL A 27 -9.03 1.59 4.44
C VAL A 27 -8.54 1.98 3.05
N GLN A 28 -7.27 1.72 2.76
CA GLN A 28 -6.62 2.11 1.52
C GLN A 28 -5.83 0.96 0.87
N SER A 29 -5.14 1.21 -0.25
CA SER A 29 -4.53 0.17 -1.05
C SER A 29 -3.20 -0.34 -0.49
N HIS A 30 -3.02 -1.67 -0.59
CA HIS A 30 -1.73 -2.35 -0.49
C HIS A 30 -1.52 -3.28 -1.70
N THR A 31 -2.03 -2.88 -2.87
CA THR A 31 -2.23 -3.66 -4.11
C THR A 31 -3.35 -4.70 -4.00
N TYR A 32 -3.83 -5.18 -5.14
CA TYR A 32 -4.84 -6.25 -5.19
C TYR A 32 -4.19 -7.64 -5.12
N ASP A 33 -3.15 -7.86 -5.94
CA ASP A 33 -2.46 -9.15 -6.05
C ASP A 33 -0.94 -9.05 -6.25
N MET A 34 -0.35 -7.87 -6.04
CA MET A 34 1.09 -7.66 -6.16
C MET A 34 1.83 -7.76 -4.81
N HIS A 35 1.29 -8.52 -3.86
CA HIS A 35 1.94 -8.88 -2.61
C HIS A 35 1.70 -10.36 -2.31
N GLN A 36 2.20 -11.21 -3.20
CA GLN A 36 2.07 -12.65 -3.11
C GLN A 36 3.13 -13.23 -2.17
N SER A 37 2.83 -14.39 -1.59
CA SER A 37 3.79 -15.16 -0.80
C SER A 37 4.10 -16.48 -1.49
N ALA A 38 5.38 -16.77 -1.70
CA ALA A 38 5.82 -18.03 -2.29
C ALA A 38 5.32 -19.27 -1.54
N GLN A 39 5.02 -19.13 -0.26
CA GLN A 39 4.46 -20.21 0.56
C GLN A 39 3.04 -20.60 0.12
N PHE A 40 2.26 -19.66 -0.43
CA PHE A 40 0.84 -19.87 -0.74
C PHE A 40 0.54 -19.84 -2.23
N GLU A 41 1.51 -19.45 -3.07
CA GLU A 41 1.33 -19.36 -4.52
C GLU A 41 1.89 -20.57 -5.23
N GLN A 42 1.05 -21.16 -6.09
CA GLN A 42 1.47 -22.27 -6.95
C GLN A 42 2.01 -21.80 -8.30
N ARG A 43 1.79 -20.53 -8.64
CA ARG A 43 2.22 -19.94 -9.90
C ARG A 43 3.60 -19.31 -9.78
N HIS A 44 4.43 -19.50 -10.77
CA HIS A 44 5.75 -18.88 -10.86
C HIS A 44 5.86 -18.06 -12.14
N PRO A 45 6.55 -16.91 -12.14
CA PRO A 45 7.19 -16.28 -10.97
C PRO A 45 6.18 -15.71 -9.97
N VAL A 46 6.55 -15.72 -8.68
CA VAL A 46 5.76 -15.12 -7.60
C VAL A 46 6.05 -13.63 -7.52
N ARG A 47 5.00 -12.80 -7.50
CA ARG A 47 5.13 -11.36 -7.36
C ARG A 47 5.02 -10.96 -5.88
N GLU A 48 6.16 -10.91 -5.20
CA GLU A 48 6.21 -10.62 -3.76
C GLU A 48 6.06 -9.13 -3.40
N ASN A 49 6.17 -8.25 -4.38
CA ASN A 49 6.00 -6.81 -4.24
C ASN A 49 5.64 -6.17 -5.59
N ILE A 50 5.46 -4.87 -5.60
CA ILE A 50 5.00 -4.10 -6.75
C ILE A 50 6.07 -3.92 -7.86
N LEU A 51 7.31 -4.31 -7.64
CA LEU A 51 8.39 -4.14 -8.65
C LEU A 51 8.18 -5.04 -9.86
N PRO A 52 8.76 -4.68 -11.03
CA PRO A 52 8.71 -5.54 -12.19
C PRO A 52 9.43 -6.87 -11.91
N LEU A 53 8.91 -7.95 -12.46
CA LEU A 53 9.61 -9.24 -12.49
C LEU A 53 10.79 -9.17 -13.44
N ALA A 54 11.83 -9.98 -13.19
CA ALA A 54 13.05 -9.97 -14.02
C ALA A 54 12.78 -10.30 -15.50
N THR A 55 11.69 -10.99 -15.81
CA THR A 55 11.28 -11.38 -17.15
C THR A 55 10.31 -10.41 -17.82
N GLU A 56 9.85 -9.37 -17.09
CA GLU A 56 8.88 -8.42 -17.62
C GLU A 56 9.54 -7.31 -18.44
N SER A 57 8.96 -7.00 -19.59
CA SER A 57 9.19 -5.72 -20.25
C SER A 57 8.50 -4.58 -19.49
N ASN A 58 8.99 -3.34 -19.67
CA ASN A 58 8.34 -2.17 -19.10
C ASN A 58 6.84 -2.04 -19.49
N ARG A 59 6.52 -2.43 -20.73
CA ARG A 59 5.13 -2.42 -21.22
C ARG A 59 4.27 -3.43 -20.48
N GLN A 60 4.76 -4.66 -20.32
CA GLN A 60 4.04 -5.71 -19.58
C GLN A 60 3.84 -5.31 -18.14
N TYR A 61 4.89 -4.85 -17.46
CA TYR A 61 4.82 -4.36 -16.09
C TYR A 61 3.76 -3.26 -15.91
N GLN A 62 3.74 -2.28 -16.83
CA GLN A 62 2.76 -1.20 -16.80
C GLN A 62 1.33 -1.72 -16.96
N GLN A 63 1.11 -2.69 -17.86
CA GLN A 63 -0.19 -3.32 -18.07
C GLN A 63 -0.65 -4.09 -16.83
N ASP A 64 0.24 -4.84 -16.21
CA ASP A 64 -0.07 -5.66 -15.03
C ASP A 64 -0.40 -4.76 -13.82
N LEU A 65 0.38 -3.69 -13.61
CA LEU A 65 0.13 -2.74 -12.54
C LEU A 65 -1.19 -1.98 -12.74
N TYR A 66 -1.50 -1.63 -13.99
CA TYR A 66 -2.79 -1.05 -14.35
C TYR A 66 -3.95 -2.01 -14.07
N ALA A 67 -3.84 -3.27 -14.49
CA ALA A 67 -4.86 -4.30 -14.29
C ALA A 67 -5.11 -4.57 -12.79
N ASP A 68 -4.06 -4.70 -11.99
CA ASP A 68 -4.13 -4.88 -10.54
C ASP A 68 -4.87 -3.71 -9.87
N SER A 69 -4.47 -2.49 -10.20
CA SER A 69 -5.09 -1.28 -9.66
C SER A 69 -6.56 -1.16 -10.04
N GLN A 70 -6.92 -1.41 -11.30
CA GLN A 70 -8.31 -1.36 -11.77
C GLN A 70 -9.18 -2.42 -11.09
N ALA A 71 -8.67 -3.63 -10.91
CA ALA A 71 -9.37 -4.70 -10.21
C ALA A 71 -9.69 -4.29 -8.78
N TYR A 72 -8.71 -3.73 -8.06
CA TYR A 72 -8.93 -3.29 -6.68
C TYR A 72 -9.87 -2.08 -6.59
N GLN A 73 -9.68 -1.06 -7.42
CA GLN A 73 -10.57 0.10 -7.48
C GLN A 73 -12.04 -0.31 -7.72
N LYS A 74 -12.26 -1.26 -8.63
CA LYS A 74 -13.60 -1.80 -8.93
C LYS A 74 -14.22 -2.48 -7.72
N GLU A 75 -13.51 -3.42 -7.10
CA GLU A 75 -14.02 -4.15 -5.94
C GLU A 75 -14.21 -3.22 -4.73
N TYR A 76 -13.25 -2.34 -4.47
CA TYR A 76 -13.34 -1.38 -3.37
C TYR A 76 -14.55 -0.45 -3.52
N ARG A 77 -14.74 0.14 -4.71
CA ARG A 77 -15.88 1.02 -5.00
C ARG A 77 -17.21 0.29 -4.89
N LYS A 78 -17.28 -0.95 -5.37
CA LYS A 78 -18.50 -1.79 -5.28
C LYS A 78 -18.96 -1.98 -3.83
N HIS A 79 -18.02 -2.16 -2.90
CA HIS A 79 -18.35 -2.47 -1.51
C HIS A 79 -18.42 -1.25 -0.60
N THR A 80 -17.68 -0.19 -0.89
CA THR A 80 -17.56 0.98 0.00
C THR A 80 -18.16 2.26 -0.57
N GLY A 81 -18.45 2.30 -1.88
CA GLY A 81 -18.84 3.52 -2.59
C GLY A 81 -17.71 4.55 -2.76
N LYS A 82 -16.51 4.26 -2.25
CA LYS A 82 -15.35 5.18 -2.25
C LYS A 82 -14.29 4.77 -3.29
N THR A 83 -13.29 5.61 -3.46
CA THR A 83 -12.12 5.38 -4.32
C THR A 83 -10.85 5.26 -3.48
N LEU A 84 -9.94 4.38 -3.90
CA LEU A 84 -8.61 4.30 -3.34
C LEU A 84 -7.76 5.46 -3.90
N TYR A 85 -7.10 6.21 -3.04
CA TYR A 85 -6.22 7.32 -3.42
C TYR A 85 -4.87 7.27 -2.69
N VAL A 86 -4.70 6.33 -1.77
CA VAL A 86 -3.45 6.08 -1.05
C VAL A 86 -2.96 4.67 -1.36
N LEU A 87 -1.66 4.52 -1.58
CA LEU A 87 -1.00 3.23 -1.74
C LEU A 87 0.16 3.07 -0.76
N ALA A 88 0.11 2.05 0.08
CA ALA A 88 1.29 1.60 0.82
C ALA A 88 2.00 0.53 -0.02
N TYR A 89 3.27 0.76 -0.36
CA TYR A 89 4.04 -0.19 -1.17
C TYR A 89 4.28 -1.50 -0.41
N PRO A 90 3.96 -2.67 -1.01
CA PRO A 90 4.33 -3.97 -0.45
C PRO A 90 5.83 -4.06 -0.19
N LYS A 91 6.21 -4.48 1.01
CA LYS A 91 7.61 -4.47 1.51
C LYS A 91 8.30 -3.09 1.42
N GLY A 92 7.55 -2.02 1.19
CA GLY A 92 8.08 -0.68 0.96
C GLY A 92 8.85 -0.51 -0.35
N ALA A 93 8.79 -1.50 -1.24
CA ALA A 93 9.57 -1.55 -2.47
C ALA A 93 8.91 -0.73 -3.59
N TYR A 94 9.66 0.18 -4.19
CA TYR A 94 9.25 0.97 -5.36
C TYR A 94 10.46 1.48 -6.12
N THR A 95 10.24 1.95 -7.34
CA THR A 95 11.20 2.70 -8.15
C THR A 95 10.59 4.03 -8.58
N PRO A 96 11.38 5.01 -9.04
CA PRO A 96 10.83 6.24 -9.63
C PRO A 96 9.85 5.95 -10.79
N TYR A 97 10.09 4.88 -11.56
CA TYR A 97 9.19 4.46 -12.63
C TYR A 97 7.88 3.89 -12.09
N THR A 98 7.94 3.04 -11.05
CA THR A 98 6.76 2.56 -10.32
C THR A 98 5.91 3.74 -9.82
N GLU A 99 6.55 4.71 -9.17
CA GLU A 99 5.90 5.91 -8.63
C GLU A 99 5.16 6.69 -9.72
N GLN A 100 5.80 6.92 -10.86
CA GLN A 100 5.17 7.60 -12.01
C GLN A 100 3.91 6.90 -12.53
N ILE A 101 3.93 5.55 -12.59
CA ILE A 101 2.75 4.78 -13.01
C ILE A 101 1.65 4.89 -11.96
N VAL A 102 1.97 4.72 -10.70
CA VAL A 102 1.03 4.76 -9.56
C VAL A 102 0.28 6.10 -9.52
N HIS A 103 0.97 7.22 -9.77
CA HIS A 103 0.30 8.53 -9.85
C HIS A 103 -0.64 8.66 -11.05
N LYS A 104 -0.25 8.12 -12.20
CA LYS A 104 -1.12 8.08 -13.38
C LYS A 104 -2.38 7.22 -13.14
N LEU A 105 -2.32 6.28 -12.21
CA LEU A 105 -3.45 5.45 -11.78
C LEU A 105 -4.37 6.14 -10.75
N GLY A 106 -4.03 7.38 -10.33
CA GLY A 106 -4.85 8.19 -9.44
C GLY A 106 -4.50 8.10 -7.95
N TYR A 107 -3.43 7.41 -7.59
CA TYR A 107 -2.95 7.44 -6.21
C TYR A 107 -2.24 8.76 -5.93
N ALA A 108 -2.75 9.53 -5.00
CA ALA A 108 -2.23 10.86 -4.65
C ALA A 108 -1.17 10.80 -3.55
N ILE A 109 -1.18 9.75 -2.73
CA ILE A 109 -0.28 9.58 -1.58
C ILE A 109 0.30 8.19 -1.63
N THR A 110 1.61 8.06 -1.43
CA THR A 110 2.26 6.75 -1.35
C THR A 110 3.14 6.63 -0.12
N PHE A 111 3.23 5.41 0.43
CA PHE A 111 4.01 5.10 1.62
C PHE A 111 5.02 3.98 1.36
N THR A 112 6.25 4.18 1.86
CA THR A 112 7.28 3.14 1.95
C THR A 112 7.51 2.73 3.41
N THR A 113 8.35 1.71 3.64
CA THR A 113 8.74 1.26 4.99
C THR A 113 10.01 1.94 5.51
N ASN A 114 10.54 2.93 4.81
CA ASN A 114 11.76 3.64 5.22
C ASN A 114 11.49 4.51 6.46
N SER A 115 11.77 3.98 7.65
CA SER A 115 11.59 4.68 8.93
C SER A 115 12.60 5.80 9.19
N LYS A 116 13.71 5.82 8.43
CA LYS A 116 14.75 6.86 8.54
C LYS A 116 14.42 8.10 7.71
N LYS A 117 13.46 8.00 6.78
CA LYS A 117 13.07 9.13 5.95
C LYS A 117 12.32 10.16 6.77
N VAL A 118 12.82 11.39 6.77
CA VAL A 118 12.09 12.54 7.29
C VAL A 118 11.07 12.98 6.24
N ASN A 119 9.79 12.90 6.57
CA ASN A 119 8.73 13.36 5.69
C ASN A 119 8.62 14.89 5.76
N ARG A 120 8.72 15.53 4.61
CA ARG A 120 8.51 16.97 4.50
C ARG A 120 7.36 17.23 3.53
N VAL A 121 6.19 17.48 4.07
CA VAL A 121 5.01 17.83 3.27
C VAL A 121 5.03 19.33 3.00
N VAL A 122 4.94 19.68 1.72
CA VAL A 122 5.00 21.08 1.25
C VAL A 122 3.65 21.46 0.66
N GLN A 123 3.08 22.56 1.15
CA GLN A 123 1.80 23.03 0.66
C GLN A 123 1.88 23.36 -0.85
N LYS A 124 0.87 22.90 -1.61
CA LYS A 124 0.78 23.05 -3.07
C LYS A 124 1.82 22.27 -3.89
N ASP A 125 2.60 21.41 -3.25
CA ASP A 125 3.48 20.46 -3.94
C ASP A 125 2.99 19.03 -3.71
N PRO A 126 2.20 18.47 -4.64
CA PRO A 126 1.69 17.10 -4.49
C PRO A 126 2.80 16.05 -4.49
N THR A 127 3.97 16.33 -5.07
CA THR A 127 5.09 15.38 -5.09
C THR A 127 5.67 15.15 -3.69
N SER A 128 5.45 16.07 -2.77
CA SER A 128 5.85 15.91 -1.37
C SER A 128 5.08 14.82 -0.61
N LEU A 129 4.00 14.29 -1.20
CA LEU A 129 3.19 13.19 -0.66
C LEU A 129 3.63 11.82 -1.17
N TYR A 130 4.75 11.76 -1.92
CA TYR A 130 5.20 10.54 -2.57
C TYR A 130 6.25 9.80 -1.76
N ALA A 131 6.08 8.48 -1.66
CA ALA A 131 6.98 7.58 -0.93
C ALA A 131 7.27 8.05 0.50
N LEU A 132 6.25 8.47 1.22
CA LEU A 132 6.38 8.87 2.62
C LEU A 132 6.90 7.71 3.47
N GLY A 133 7.86 7.99 4.34
CA GLY A 133 8.37 7.02 5.29
C GLY A 133 7.37 6.75 6.41
N ARG A 134 7.40 5.54 6.96
CA ARG A 134 6.56 5.13 8.09
C ARG A 134 7.41 4.68 9.26
N LEU A 135 6.97 5.03 10.47
CA LEU A 135 7.52 4.44 11.68
C LEU A 135 6.90 3.05 11.90
N SER A 136 7.73 2.08 12.24
CA SER A 136 7.26 0.79 12.71
C SER A 136 7.00 0.89 14.22
N VAL A 137 5.75 0.71 14.62
CA VAL A 137 5.34 0.69 16.03
C VAL A 137 4.85 -0.71 16.33
N SER A 138 5.58 -1.44 17.17
CA SER A 138 5.21 -2.77 17.66
C SER A 138 4.70 -2.70 19.10
N GLU A 139 4.19 -3.80 19.60
CA GLU A 139 3.77 -3.93 21.00
C GLU A 139 4.91 -3.70 22.01
N ALA A 140 6.16 -3.85 21.57
CA ALA A 140 7.34 -3.57 22.40
C ALA A 140 7.66 -2.08 22.56
N VAL A 141 7.05 -1.20 21.74
CA VAL A 141 7.30 0.24 21.80
C VAL A 141 6.46 0.85 22.92
N THR A 142 7.15 1.42 23.92
CA THR A 142 6.49 2.09 25.03
C THR A 142 5.86 3.44 24.60
N LYS A 143 4.93 3.94 25.39
CA LYS A 143 4.32 5.27 25.17
C LYS A 143 5.40 6.37 25.12
N GLU A 144 6.36 6.31 26.02
CA GLU A 144 7.44 7.28 26.16
C GLU A 144 8.33 7.26 24.91
N GLU A 145 8.67 6.09 24.39
CA GLU A 145 9.43 5.93 23.14
C GLU A 145 8.64 6.47 21.94
N LEU A 146 7.35 6.16 21.87
CA LEU A 146 6.50 6.69 20.78
C LEU A 146 6.45 8.22 20.81
N LEU A 147 6.24 8.82 22.00
CA LEU A 147 6.24 10.28 22.15
C LEU A 147 7.61 10.89 21.74
N LYS A 148 8.71 10.25 22.12
CA LYS A 148 10.06 10.68 21.71
C LYS A 148 10.24 10.61 20.19
N TYR A 149 9.75 9.56 19.53
CA TYR A 149 9.79 9.47 18.07
C TYR A 149 8.98 10.59 17.40
N LEU A 150 7.80 10.90 17.92
CA LEU A 150 6.95 11.98 17.40
C LEU A 150 7.62 13.34 17.58
N GLN A 151 8.26 13.61 18.72
CA GLN A 151 8.96 14.87 19.00
C GLN A 151 10.23 15.09 18.18
N GLN A 152 10.91 14.00 17.75
CA GLN A 152 12.15 14.10 16.98
C GLN A 152 11.93 14.27 15.48
N LYS A 153 10.72 14.05 14.98
CA LYS A 153 10.43 13.96 13.54
C LYS A 153 9.50 15.05 13.00
N PHE A 154 9.06 15.97 13.87
CA PHE A 154 8.20 17.11 13.53
C PHE A 154 8.82 18.44 13.93
#